data_cbff4236875e68d5c61fb3974d16dded
#
_entry.id   cbff4236875e68d5c61fb3974d16dded
#
_cell.length_a   1.000
_cell.length_b   1.000
_cell.length_c   1.000
_cell.angle_alpha   90.00
_cell.angle_beta   90.00
_cell.angle_gamma   90.00
#
_symmetry.space_group_name_H-M   'P 1'
#
loop_
_entity.id
_entity.type
_entity.pdbx_description
1 polymer ?
#
loop_
_entity_poly.entity_id
_entity_poly.type
_entity_poly.pdbx_seq_one_letter_code
_entity_poly.pdbx_strand_id
1 'polypeptide(L)'
;MKKIVLLLLLTITFSGCEKDDICAEETTPRLVLEFYDISNPSNFKNVLNLKVTGEGQTELGTYNGVNKVELPLDITNDITKYSLILNSASSTGANEDFLQFNYTRQNVFVSRACGYKTIFELNATPNGVIKTDSTSPDGFWIQDINIVTTNIETENETHIKIYF
;
A
#
# COMPACT_ATOMS: atom_id res chain seq x y z
N MET A 1 -19.16 54.20 27.27
CA MET A 1 -19.71 53.48 26.11
C MET A 1 -18.65 53.21 25.03
N LYS A 2 -17.90 54.21 24.52
CA LYS A 2 -16.87 53.98 23.48
C LYS A 2 -15.77 52.97 23.88
N LYS A 3 -15.32 52.93 25.14
CA LYS A 3 -14.30 51.97 25.60
C LYS A 3 -14.81 50.52 25.70
N ILE A 4 -16.11 50.33 26.01
CA ILE A 4 -16.74 49.01 26.08
C ILE A 4 -16.92 48.41 24.65
N VAL A 5 -17.31 49.27 23.70
CA VAL A 5 -17.44 48.85 22.28
C VAL A 5 -16.08 48.44 21.68
N LEU A 6 -15.02 49.18 22.06
CA LEU A 6 -13.65 48.85 21.61
C LEU A 6 -13.18 47.50 22.17
N LEU A 7 -13.51 47.22 23.46
CA LEU A 7 -13.16 45.94 24.11
C LEU A 7 -13.95 44.78 23.51
N LEU A 8 -15.21 45.00 23.17
CA LEU A 8 -16.07 44.00 22.53
C LEU A 8 -15.59 43.68 21.08
N LEU A 9 -15.12 44.70 20.35
CA LEU A 9 -14.55 44.51 19.00
C LEU A 9 -13.23 43.73 19.06
N LEU A 10 -12.42 43.95 20.09
CA LEU A 10 -11.13 43.25 20.28
C LEU A 10 -11.32 41.76 20.57
N THR A 11 -12.40 41.35 21.26
CA THR A 11 -12.67 39.94 21.59
C THR A 11 -13.11 39.12 20.37
N ILE A 12 -13.69 39.74 19.33
CA ILE A 12 -14.16 39.08 18.13
C ILE A 12 -12.98 38.73 17.17
N THR A 13 -11.85 39.45 17.27
CA THR A 13 -10.68 39.21 16.42
C THR A 13 -9.84 38.01 16.83
N PHE A 14 -10.05 37.42 18.02
CA PHE A 14 -9.29 36.28 18.52
C PHE A 14 -9.99 34.92 18.40
N SER A 15 -11.18 34.84 17.78
CA SER A 15 -11.93 33.59 17.64
C SER A 15 -11.65 32.80 16.33
N GLY A 16 -10.60 33.14 15.62
CA GLY A 16 -10.16 32.43 14.43
C GLY A 16 -9.15 31.33 14.72
N CYS A 17 -9.49 30.33 15.57
CA CYS A 17 -8.78 29.04 15.48
C CYS A 17 -9.34 28.30 14.28
N GLU A 18 -8.68 28.41 13.13
CA GLU A 18 -8.98 27.56 11.98
C GLU A 18 -8.63 26.12 12.33
N LYS A 19 -9.59 25.21 12.10
CA LYS A 19 -9.42 23.74 12.25
C LYS A 19 -8.45 23.14 11.21
N ASP A 20 -7.80 23.99 10.43
CA ASP A 20 -7.00 23.58 9.27
C ASP A 20 -5.57 23.10 9.60
N ASP A 21 -5.18 23.08 10.89
CA ASP A 21 -3.80 22.78 11.31
C ASP A 21 -3.51 21.28 11.51
N ILE A 22 -4.52 20.41 11.48
CA ILE A 22 -4.35 18.96 11.69
C ILE A 22 -4.88 18.21 10.49
N CYS A 23 -3.99 17.47 9.81
CA CYS A 23 -4.39 16.55 8.75
C CYS A 23 -5.06 15.31 9.37
N ALA A 24 -6.36 15.14 9.09
CA ALA A 24 -7.16 13.98 9.51
C ALA A 24 -7.63 13.13 8.31
N GLU A 25 -7.26 13.51 7.10
CA GLU A 25 -7.65 12.83 5.87
C GLU A 25 -6.70 11.66 5.54
N GLU A 26 -7.17 10.77 4.67
CA GLU A 26 -6.35 9.66 4.19
C GLU A 26 -5.12 10.16 3.45
N THR A 27 -3.97 9.56 3.75
CA THR A 27 -2.69 9.80 3.09
C THR A 27 -2.58 9.01 1.78
N THR A 28 -1.42 9.04 1.13
CA THR A 28 -1.10 8.17 -0.02
C THR A 28 -1.38 6.70 0.33
N PRO A 29 -2.28 6.01 -0.39
CA PRO A 29 -2.67 4.64 -0.08
C PRO A 29 -1.56 3.65 -0.41
N ARG A 30 -1.54 2.55 0.36
CA ARG A 30 -0.71 1.37 0.08
C ARG A 30 -1.46 0.39 -0.81
N LEU A 31 -0.72 -0.40 -1.56
CA LEU A 31 -1.26 -1.52 -2.33
C LEU A 31 -1.68 -2.65 -1.38
N VAL A 32 -2.93 -3.07 -1.44
CA VAL A 32 -3.50 -4.12 -0.59
C VAL A 32 -3.44 -5.46 -1.33
N LEU A 33 -2.68 -6.41 -0.77
CA LEU A 33 -2.59 -7.79 -1.22
C LEU A 33 -3.32 -8.70 -0.25
N GLU A 34 -4.21 -9.55 -0.75
CA GLU A 34 -4.84 -10.63 0.02
C GLU A 34 -4.43 -11.99 -0.49
N PHE A 35 -4.27 -12.95 0.43
CA PHE A 35 -3.78 -14.28 0.16
C PHE A 35 -4.89 -15.32 0.28
N TYR A 36 -4.98 -16.21 -0.72
CA TYR A 36 -6.01 -17.22 -0.87
C TYR A 36 -5.40 -18.60 -1.14
N ASP A 37 -6.15 -19.64 -0.78
CA ASP A 37 -5.78 -21.02 -1.09
C ASP A 37 -6.06 -21.34 -2.55
N ILE A 38 -5.03 -21.72 -3.31
CA ILE A 38 -5.17 -22.11 -4.73
C ILE A 38 -6.09 -23.34 -4.90
N SER A 39 -6.12 -24.24 -3.91
CA SER A 39 -6.99 -25.44 -3.95
C SER A 39 -8.44 -25.11 -3.63
N ASN A 40 -8.70 -24.01 -2.92
CA ASN A 40 -10.03 -23.52 -2.60
C ASN A 40 -10.05 -21.98 -2.63
N PRO A 41 -10.19 -21.39 -3.85
CA PRO A 41 -10.03 -19.95 -4.08
C PRO A 41 -11.00 -19.02 -3.32
N SER A 42 -12.01 -19.58 -2.65
CA SER A 42 -12.92 -18.81 -1.79
C SER A 42 -12.39 -18.63 -0.38
N ASN A 43 -11.36 -19.38 0.01
CA ASN A 43 -10.84 -19.36 1.37
C ASN A 43 -9.54 -18.55 1.44
N PHE A 44 -9.46 -17.70 2.46
CA PHE A 44 -8.20 -17.08 2.81
C PHE A 44 -7.17 -18.11 3.23
N LYS A 45 -5.90 -17.84 2.91
CA LYS A 45 -4.76 -18.61 3.36
C LYS A 45 -3.73 -17.70 4.02
N ASN A 46 -3.36 -18.01 5.25
CA ASN A 46 -2.40 -17.21 5.97
C ASN A 46 -0.98 -17.50 5.48
N VAL A 47 -0.21 -16.46 5.21
CA VAL A 47 1.23 -16.58 4.98
C VAL A 47 1.95 -16.78 6.31
N LEU A 48 3.01 -17.60 6.28
CA LEU A 48 3.86 -17.87 7.44
C LEU A 48 5.26 -17.34 7.15
N ASN A 49 5.77 -16.49 8.07
CA ASN A 49 7.11 -15.89 7.96
C ASN A 49 7.38 -15.31 6.57
N LEU A 50 6.41 -14.57 6.02
CA LEU A 50 6.58 -13.87 4.75
C LEU A 50 7.45 -12.65 4.96
N LYS A 51 8.68 -12.71 4.49
CA LYS A 51 9.58 -11.56 4.47
C LYS A 51 9.38 -10.76 3.19
N VAL A 52 9.21 -9.44 3.32
CA VAL A 52 9.00 -8.53 2.19
C VAL A 52 10.11 -7.49 2.16
N THR A 53 10.76 -7.35 1.00
CA THR A 53 11.84 -6.39 0.78
C THR A 53 11.61 -5.64 -0.54
N GLY A 54 11.63 -4.32 -0.52
CA GLY A 54 11.61 -3.50 -1.74
C GLY A 54 12.95 -3.55 -2.46
N GLU A 55 12.94 -3.56 -3.79
CA GLU A 55 14.19 -3.53 -4.58
C GLU A 55 15.01 -2.27 -4.25
N GLY A 56 16.28 -2.46 -3.88
CA GLY A 56 17.17 -1.38 -3.47
C GLY A 56 16.84 -0.75 -2.11
N GLN A 57 15.90 -1.35 -1.35
CA GLN A 57 15.45 -0.86 -0.05
C GLN A 57 15.83 -1.84 1.07
N THR A 58 15.65 -1.39 2.30
CA THR A 58 15.69 -2.28 3.46
C THR A 58 14.43 -3.14 3.53
N GLU A 59 14.47 -4.19 4.34
CA GLU A 59 13.31 -5.02 4.63
C GLU A 59 12.14 -4.15 5.15
N LEU A 60 10.96 -4.31 4.56
CA LEU A 60 9.72 -3.67 5.06
C LEU A 60 9.21 -4.37 6.32
N GLY A 61 9.41 -5.68 6.42
CA GLY A 61 8.99 -6.48 7.56
C GLY A 61 8.81 -7.95 7.25
N THR A 62 8.58 -8.72 8.31
CA THR A 62 8.20 -10.12 8.24
C THR A 62 6.78 -10.28 8.79
N TYR A 63 5.88 -10.78 7.95
CA TYR A 63 4.47 -11.01 8.24
C TYR A 63 4.23 -12.47 8.58
N ASN A 64 3.51 -12.75 9.67
CA ASN A 64 3.30 -14.12 10.10
C ASN A 64 1.85 -14.36 10.55
N GLY A 65 1.21 -15.40 10.01
CA GLY A 65 -0.16 -15.76 10.35
C GLY A 65 -1.21 -14.79 9.87
N VAL A 66 -0.93 -14.01 8.82
CA VAL A 66 -1.84 -13.03 8.23
C VAL A 66 -2.21 -13.43 6.80
N ASN A 67 -3.39 -13.03 6.37
CA ASN A 67 -3.89 -13.22 5.00
C ASN A 67 -3.97 -11.92 4.20
N LYS A 68 -3.48 -10.80 4.76
CA LYS A 68 -3.48 -9.48 4.14
C LYS A 68 -2.17 -8.76 4.46
N VAL A 69 -1.60 -8.11 3.46
CA VAL A 69 -0.47 -7.18 3.63
C VAL A 69 -0.72 -5.91 2.81
N GLU A 70 -0.14 -4.81 3.28
CA GLU A 70 -0.25 -3.50 2.66
C GLU A 70 1.14 -2.99 2.34
N LEU A 71 1.42 -2.78 1.06
CA LEU A 71 2.76 -2.45 0.56
C LEU A 71 2.78 -1.03 -0.03
N PRO A 72 3.70 -0.14 0.39
CA PRO A 72 3.81 1.19 -0.19
C PRO A 72 4.28 1.09 -1.65
N LEU A 73 3.74 1.95 -2.51
CA LEU A 73 4.25 2.12 -3.88
C LEU A 73 5.18 3.32 -3.94
N ASP A 74 6.13 3.29 -4.88
CA ASP A 74 7.07 4.39 -5.09
C ASP A 74 6.30 5.60 -5.67
N ILE A 75 6.35 6.72 -4.97
CA ILE A 75 5.72 7.98 -5.38
C ILE A 75 6.58 8.78 -6.38
N THR A 76 7.78 8.33 -6.68
CA THR A 76 8.73 9.01 -7.58
C THR A 76 8.90 8.28 -8.91
N ASN A 77 8.63 6.97 -8.96
CA ASN A 77 8.71 6.12 -10.15
C ASN A 77 7.37 5.44 -10.43
N ASP A 78 7.17 4.99 -11.66
CA ASP A 78 5.96 4.29 -12.11
C ASP A 78 6.09 2.76 -11.99
N ILE A 79 7.08 2.30 -11.25
CA ILE A 79 7.41 0.90 -11.01
C ILE A 79 7.81 0.72 -9.56
N THR A 80 7.27 -0.32 -8.92
CA THR A 80 7.75 -0.82 -7.62
C THR A 80 7.96 -2.32 -7.72
N LYS A 81 9.08 -2.83 -7.22
CA LYS A 81 9.37 -4.26 -7.21
C LYS A 81 9.67 -4.73 -5.79
N TYR A 82 9.09 -5.85 -5.44
CA TYR A 82 9.25 -6.51 -4.15
C TYR A 82 9.79 -7.92 -4.30
N SER A 83 10.69 -8.29 -3.41
CA SER A 83 11.04 -9.68 -3.07
C SER A 83 10.08 -10.14 -1.97
N LEU A 84 9.45 -11.30 -2.17
CA LEU A 84 8.53 -11.94 -1.26
C LEU A 84 9.05 -13.35 -0.94
N ILE A 85 9.62 -13.52 0.25
CA ILE A 85 10.20 -14.81 0.68
C ILE A 85 9.22 -15.49 1.64
N LEU A 86 8.52 -16.52 1.17
CA LEU A 86 7.67 -17.35 2.00
C LEU A 86 8.52 -18.28 2.87
N ASN A 87 8.10 -18.52 4.13
CA ASN A 87 8.84 -19.35 5.09
C ASN A 87 10.29 -18.89 5.31
N SER A 88 10.56 -17.60 5.31
CA SER A 88 11.90 -17.00 5.38
C SER A 88 12.74 -17.44 6.58
N ALA A 89 12.11 -17.94 7.65
CA ALA A 89 12.79 -18.51 8.81
C ALA A 89 13.30 -19.96 8.60
N SER A 90 12.92 -20.61 7.50
CA SER A 90 13.34 -21.99 7.18
C SER A 90 14.65 -21.99 6.40
N SER A 91 15.59 -22.83 6.78
CA SER A 91 16.86 -23.01 6.06
C SER A 91 16.74 -23.85 4.78
N THR A 92 15.62 -24.58 4.60
CA THR A 92 15.44 -25.54 3.49
C THR A 92 14.10 -25.39 2.76
N GLY A 93 13.18 -24.60 3.30
CA GLY A 93 11.82 -24.43 2.75
C GLY A 93 11.45 -22.96 2.49
N ALA A 94 12.42 -22.06 2.53
CA ALA A 94 12.22 -20.68 2.09
C ALA A 94 12.13 -20.67 0.57
N ASN A 95 11.14 -19.93 0.01
CA ASN A 95 10.98 -19.77 -1.43
C ASN A 95 10.74 -18.28 -1.74
N GLU A 96 11.48 -17.73 -2.70
CA GLU A 96 11.49 -16.33 -3.05
C GLU A 96 10.88 -16.08 -4.43
N ASP A 97 9.78 -15.33 -4.47
CA ASP A 97 9.22 -14.77 -5.70
C ASP A 97 9.35 -13.25 -5.71
N PHE A 98 9.48 -12.67 -6.90
CA PHE A 98 9.44 -11.23 -7.11
C PHE A 98 8.12 -10.83 -7.74
N LEU A 99 7.55 -9.73 -7.23
CA LEU A 99 6.43 -9.04 -7.85
C LEU A 99 6.85 -7.63 -8.24
N GLN A 100 6.69 -7.30 -9.53
CA GLN A 100 6.84 -5.96 -10.04
C GLN A 100 5.47 -5.39 -10.37
N PHE A 101 5.18 -4.22 -9.83
CA PHE A 101 3.96 -3.45 -10.07
C PHE A 101 4.28 -2.28 -10.97
N ASN A 102 3.59 -2.20 -12.12
CA ASN A 102 3.70 -1.09 -13.06
C ASN A 102 2.40 -0.30 -13.01
N TYR A 103 2.49 1.00 -12.86
CA TYR A 103 1.34 1.87 -12.64
C TYR A 103 1.59 3.28 -13.19
N THR A 104 0.54 4.07 -13.25
CA THR A 104 0.60 5.52 -13.40
C THR A 104 0.29 6.18 -12.06
N ARG A 105 0.75 7.41 -11.88
CA ARG A 105 0.60 8.19 -10.65
C ARG A 105 -0.16 9.47 -10.89
N GLN A 106 -1.00 9.85 -9.94
CA GLN A 106 -1.68 11.13 -9.96
C GLN A 106 -1.60 11.77 -8.57
N ASN A 107 -1.17 13.03 -8.52
CA ASN A 107 -1.21 13.81 -7.29
C ASN A 107 -2.57 14.50 -7.16
N VAL A 108 -3.23 14.25 -6.04
CA VAL A 108 -4.55 14.80 -5.71
C VAL A 108 -4.41 15.72 -4.51
N PHE A 109 -4.95 16.93 -4.65
CA PHE A 109 -5.03 17.85 -3.51
C PHE A 109 -6.07 17.36 -2.51
N VAL A 110 -5.68 17.26 -1.25
CA VAL A 110 -6.54 16.79 -0.16
C VAL A 110 -7.12 17.98 0.61
N SER A 111 -6.26 18.75 1.25
CA SER A 111 -6.65 19.95 2.01
C SER A 111 -5.43 20.84 2.22
N ARG A 112 -5.63 22.03 2.81
CA ARG A 112 -4.52 22.92 3.16
C ARG A 112 -3.60 22.29 4.21
N ALA A 113 -4.17 21.55 5.16
CA ALA A 113 -3.42 20.89 6.23
C ALA A 113 -2.67 19.64 5.75
N CYS A 114 -3.27 18.85 4.83
CA CYS A 114 -2.72 17.59 4.34
C CYS A 114 -1.85 17.76 3.09
N GLY A 115 -2.04 18.85 2.31
CA GLY A 115 -1.36 19.06 1.04
C GLY A 115 -1.89 18.11 -0.04
N TYR A 116 -1.02 17.32 -0.64
CA TYR A 116 -1.34 16.38 -1.72
C TYR A 116 -1.10 14.95 -1.26
N LYS A 117 -1.91 14.01 -1.77
CA LYS A 117 -1.63 12.57 -1.76
C LYS A 117 -1.39 12.08 -3.19
N THR A 118 -0.63 11.00 -3.33
CA THR A 118 -0.47 10.30 -4.60
C THR A 118 -1.44 9.12 -4.62
N ILE A 119 -2.23 9.02 -5.68
CA ILE A 119 -3.02 7.84 -6.00
C ILE A 119 -2.39 7.13 -7.20
N PHE A 120 -2.71 5.85 -7.38
CA PHE A 120 -2.08 5.04 -8.41
C PHE A 120 -3.14 4.30 -9.23
N GLU A 121 -2.80 4.01 -10.49
CA GLU A 121 -3.59 3.15 -11.37
C GLU A 121 -2.65 2.09 -11.97
N LEU A 122 -2.88 0.82 -11.63
CA LEU A 122 -2.12 -0.30 -12.21
C LEU A 122 -2.36 -0.36 -13.72
N ASN A 123 -1.31 -0.63 -14.46
CA ASN A 123 -1.40 -0.85 -15.89
C ASN A 123 -2.31 -2.05 -16.20
N ALA A 124 -2.93 -2.03 -17.37
CA ALA A 124 -3.78 -3.14 -17.79
C ALA A 124 -3.02 -4.48 -17.86
N THR A 125 -3.73 -5.56 -17.58
CA THR A 125 -3.21 -6.93 -17.73
C THR A 125 -2.70 -7.15 -19.18
N PRO A 126 -1.52 -7.82 -19.41
CA PRO A 126 -0.71 -8.53 -18.40
C PRO A 126 0.37 -7.67 -17.73
N ASN A 127 0.48 -6.39 -18.04
CA ASN A 127 1.64 -5.56 -17.70
C ASN A 127 1.57 -4.92 -16.30
N GLY A 128 0.40 -4.90 -15.65
CA GLY A 128 0.23 -4.25 -14.34
C GLY A 128 0.98 -4.95 -13.22
N VAL A 129 1.03 -6.28 -13.25
CA VAL A 129 1.75 -7.11 -12.28
C VAL A 129 2.57 -8.14 -13.01
N ILE A 130 3.88 -8.15 -12.76
CA ILE A 130 4.82 -9.12 -13.35
C ILE A 130 5.41 -9.95 -12.22
N LYS A 131 5.27 -11.28 -12.32
CA LYS A 131 5.85 -12.25 -11.41
C LYS A 131 7.12 -12.84 -12.03
N THR A 132 8.20 -12.91 -11.23
CA THR A 132 9.46 -13.57 -11.60
C THR A 132 9.97 -14.39 -10.43
N ASP A 133 10.62 -15.51 -10.75
CA ASP A 133 11.27 -16.39 -9.78
C ASP A 133 12.63 -15.81 -9.33
N SER A 134 13.20 -16.37 -8.28
CA SER A 134 14.53 -16.00 -7.80
C SER A 134 15.62 -16.29 -8.84
N THR A 135 16.83 -15.75 -8.62
CA THR A 135 18.00 -15.99 -9.50
C THR A 135 18.48 -17.44 -9.46
N SER A 136 18.13 -18.19 -8.42
CA SER A 136 18.29 -19.65 -8.30
C SER A 136 16.91 -20.26 -8.28
N PRO A 137 16.29 -20.49 -9.45
CA PRO A 137 14.89 -20.88 -9.54
C PRO A 137 14.61 -22.16 -8.75
N ASP A 138 13.67 -22.07 -7.80
CA ASP A 138 13.17 -23.19 -7.00
C ASP A 138 11.66 -23.42 -7.22
N GLY A 139 11.09 -22.68 -8.17
CA GLY A 139 9.69 -22.70 -8.55
C GLY A 139 8.86 -21.70 -7.77
N PHE A 140 7.78 -21.22 -8.39
CA PHE A 140 6.92 -20.21 -7.79
C PHE A 140 6.12 -20.74 -6.61
N TRP A 141 6.18 -20.06 -5.46
CA TRP A 141 5.20 -20.25 -4.39
C TRP A 141 3.90 -19.50 -4.69
N ILE A 142 3.97 -18.34 -5.39
CA ILE A 142 2.81 -17.62 -5.91
C ILE A 142 2.33 -18.37 -7.15
N GLN A 143 1.17 -19.03 -7.08
CA GLN A 143 0.65 -19.83 -8.19
C GLN A 143 -0.13 -18.96 -9.18
N ASP A 144 -1.05 -18.11 -8.68
CA ASP A 144 -1.89 -17.24 -9.51
C ASP A 144 -2.07 -15.86 -8.90
N ILE A 145 -2.36 -14.86 -9.74
CA ILE A 145 -2.56 -13.47 -9.35
C ILE A 145 -3.80 -12.93 -10.06
N ASN A 146 -4.73 -12.34 -9.28
CA ASN A 146 -5.91 -11.69 -9.79
C ASN A 146 -5.93 -10.22 -9.36
N ILE A 147 -5.93 -9.30 -10.32
CA ILE A 147 -6.14 -7.86 -10.08
C ILE A 147 -7.65 -7.65 -9.91
N VAL A 148 -8.07 -7.25 -8.72
CA VAL A 148 -9.47 -6.98 -8.37
C VAL A 148 -9.88 -5.58 -8.83
N THR A 149 -9.02 -4.60 -8.56
CA THR A 149 -9.15 -3.24 -9.04
C THR A 149 -7.79 -2.67 -9.43
N THR A 150 -7.77 -1.90 -10.51
CA THR A 150 -6.55 -1.20 -10.94
C THR A 150 -6.34 0.11 -10.19
N ASN A 151 -7.43 0.73 -9.69
CA ASN A 151 -7.36 2.00 -8.96
C ASN A 151 -6.92 1.75 -7.51
N ILE A 152 -5.88 2.46 -7.09
CA ILE A 152 -5.35 2.41 -5.72
C ILE A 152 -5.50 3.81 -5.14
N GLU A 153 -6.72 4.10 -4.63
CA GLU A 153 -7.11 5.39 -4.06
C GLU A 153 -7.35 5.33 -2.56
N THR A 154 -7.57 4.12 -2.01
CA THR A 154 -7.88 3.83 -0.61
C THR A 154 -7.30 2.47 -0.21
N GLU A 155 -7.13 2.22 1.09
CA GLU A 155 -6.72 0.90 1.65
C GLU A 155 -7.92 0.07 2.14
N ASN A 156 -9.16 0.54 1.91
CA ASN A 156 -10.39 -0.09 2.40
C ASN A 156 -10.87 -1.25 1.52
N GLU A 157 -10.21 -1.50 0.39
CA GLU A 157 -10.53 -2.57 -0.53
C GLU A 157 -9.29 -3.39 -0.91
N THR A 158 -9.52 -4.60 -1.39
CA THR A 158 -8.46 -5.47 -1.89
C THR A 158 -8.13 -5.10 -3.33
N HIS A 159 -6.87 -4.79 -3.60
CA HIS A 159 -6.42 -4.48 -4.96
C HIS A 159 -6.02 -5.73 -5.72
N ILE A 160 -5.31 -6.65 -5.07
CA ILE A 160 -4.80 -7.86 -5.70
C ILE A 160 -5.03 -9.08 -4.79
N LYS A 161 -5.48 -10.18 -5.40
CA LYS A 161 -5.54 -11.50 -4.77
C LYS A 161 -4.39 -12.35 -5.27
N ILE A 162 -3.69 -12.97 -4.33
CA ILE A 162 -2.58 -13.90 -4.56
C ILE A 162 -3.01 -15.27 -4.12
N TYR A 163 -2.85 -16.26 -4.98
CA TYR A 163 -3.19 -17.66 -4.71
C TYR A 163 -1.91 -18.51 -4.63
N PHE A 164 -1.84 -19.37 -3.58
CA PHE A 164 -0.67 -20.24 -3.35
C PHE A 164 -1.02 -21.54 -2.61
#